data_2f14e7d729139dbb5e6616ecd8d40cd2
#
_entry.id   2f14e7d729139dbb5e6616ecd8d40cd2
#
_cell.length_a   1.000
_cell.length_b   1.000
_cell.length_c   1.000
_cell.angle_alpha   90.00
_cell.angle_beta   90.00
_cell.angle_gamma   90.00
#
_symmetry.space_group_name_H-M   'P 1'
#
loop_
_entity.id
_entity.type
_entity.pdbx_description
1 polymer ?
#
loop_
_entity_poly.entity_id
_entity_poly.type
_entity_poly.pdbx_seq_one_letter_code
_entity_poly.pdbx_strand_id
1 'polypeptide(L)'
;TALHHNRNAAGVQLDQIIRLPFDGFFDTGREIDYVRSMLTTPGSGIDTPAAILLETVQGEGGLNTASAEFIEGLFAVAREIGALVIIDEIQTGCGRTGPFFSFEHFGVVPDLVCLSKSISGFGLPMALLLIKPEYDQWKPGEHNGTFRGNNFAFVTAAAALDFWEDSSFLDLLRANVTQMRKRLDQICDRFAFANVVRKGRGLFAGLEIGERTLATEIRIEAFRQGLMCETCGSAGSVLKFLPPLNIDTNLLDHGLDLVEQAMASVLAEPVRVAVGTN
;
A
#
# COMPACT_ATOMS: atom_id res chain seq x y z
N THR A 1 5.61 0.62 -10.95
CA THR A 1 6.46 0.51 -9.75
C THR A 1 7.75 1.30 -9.89
N ALA A 2 8.20 1.90 -8.79
CA ALA A 2 9.50 2.58 -8.72
C ALA A 2 10.68 1.63 -8.49
N LEU A 3 10.41 0.39 -8.05
CA LEU A 3 11.47 -0.59 -7.76
C LEU A 3 12.24 -0.98 -9.03
N HIS A 4 13.56 -0.80 -8.98
CA HIS A 4 14.44 -0.97 -10.13
C HIS A 4 14.40 -2.40 -10.70
N HIS A 5 14.42 -3.42 -9.83
CA HIS A 5 14.37 -4.82 -10.26
C HIS A 5 13.05 -5.19 -10.94
N ASN A 6 11.92 -4.64 -10.49
CA ASN A 6 10.62 -4.88 -11.12
C ASN A 6 10.55 -4.23 -12.50
N ARG A 7 11.15 -3.02 -12.67
CA ARG A 7 11.23 -2.36 -13.97
C ARG A 7 12.08 -3.14 -14.96
N ASN A 8 13.22 -3.64 -14.52
CA ASN A 8 14.12 -4.44 -15.36
C ASN A 8 13.45 -5.75 -15.79
N ALA A 9 12.68 -6.38 -14.92
CA ALA A 9 11.96 -7.61 -15.24
C ALA A 9 10.83 -7.40 -16.27
N ALA A 10 10.30 -6.19 -16.41
CA ALA A 10 9.26 -5.87 -17.38
C ALA A 10 9.75 -5.91 -18.84
N GLY A 11 11.09 -5.78 -19.08
CA GLY A 11 11.68 -5.90 -20.42
C GLY A 11 11.32 -4.80 -21.42
N VAL A 12 10.51 -3.82 -21.01
CA VAL A 12 10.04 -2.70 -21.84
C VAL A 12 10.48 -1.38 -21.22
N GLN A 13 11.16 -0.55 -21.99
CA GLN A 13 11.38 0.85 -21.60
C GLN A 13 10.09 1.63 -21.82
N LEU A 14 9.69 2.38 -20.81
CA LEU A 14 8.50 3.23 -20.85
C LEU A 14 8.98 4.68 -21.02
N ASP A 15 9.21 5.09 -22.27
CA ASP A 15 9.82 6.37 -22.60
C ASP A 15 8.93 7.59 -22.24
N GLN A 16 7.63 7.36 -22.08
CA GLN A 16 6.63 8.39 -21.75
C GLN A 16 6.23 8.41 -20.28
N ILE A 17 7.02 7.80 -19.39
CA ILE A 17 6.73 7.78 -17.96
C ILE A 17 7.79 8.55 -17.17
N ILE A 18 7.32 9.60 -16.50
CA ILE A 18 8.11 10.39 -15.55
C ILE A 18 7.82 9.86 -14.14
N ARG A 19 8.87 9.63 -13.36
CA ARG A 19 8.75 9.20 -11.97
C ARG A 19 8.98 10.39 -11.07
N LEU A 20 7.99 10.64 -10.22
CA LEU A 20 8.00 11.74 -9.27
C LEU A 20 8.32 11.22 -7.86
N PRO A 21 8.91 12.06 -7.00
CA PRO A 21 9.09 11.73 -5.59
C PRO A 21 7.72 11.52 -4.93
N PHE A 22 7.66 10.54 -4.01
CA PHE A 22 6.50 10.32 -3.17
C PHE A 22 6.64 11.13 -1.87
N ASP A 23 5.56 11.23 -1.13
CA ASP A 23 5.49 11.92 0.16
C ASP A 23 6.60 11.44 1.13
N GLY A 24 7.27 12.38 1.79
CA GLY A 24 8.39 12.12 2.68
C GLY A 24 9.72 11.81 1.97
N PHE A 25 9.83 12.05 0.66
CA PHE A 25 11.10 11.90 -0.06
C PHE A 25 12.11 13.00 0.30
N PHE A 26 11.63 14.23 0.50
CA PHE A 26 12.45 15.34 0.97
C PHE A 26 12.20 15.59 2.46
N ASP A 27 13.25 15.81 3.24
CA ASP A 27 13.13 16.14 4.68
C ASP A 27 12.36 17.45 4.94
N THR A 28 12.10 18.23 3.90
CA THR A 28 11.46 19.55 3.97
C THR A 28 9.98 19.55 3.61
N GLY A 29 9.39 18.43 3.21
CA GLY A 29 7.99 18.35 2.76
C GLY A 29 7.68 19.18 1.49
N ARG A 30 8.66 19.30 0.57
CA ARG A 30 8.56 20.13 -0.62
C ARG A 30 8.22 19.36 -1.90
N GLU A 31 7.73 18.15 -1.78
CA GLU A 31 7.44 17.27 -2.92
C GLU A 31 6.47 17.90 -3.88
N ILE A 32 5.41 18.51 -3.39
CA ILE A 32 4.38 19.16 -4.23
C ILE A 32 4.94 20.39 -4.94
N ASP A 33 5.75 21.22 -4.28
CA ASP A 33 6.40 22.37 -4.90
C ASP A 33 7.33 21.92 -6.03
N TYR A 34 8.10 20.86 -5.79
CA TYR A 34 8.98 20.26 -6.78
C TYR A 34 8.20 19.72 -7.98
N VAL A 35 7.15 18.93 -7.74
CA VAL A 35 6.29 18.36 -8.79
C VAL A 35 5.64 19.48 -9.60
N ARG A 36 5.07 20.50 -8.94
CA ARG A 36 4.49 21.65 -9.60
C ARG A 36 5.51 22.33 -10.49
N SER A 37 6.69 22.65 -9.95
CA SER A 37 7.75 23.33 -10.72
C SER A 37 8.17 22.53 -11.94
N MET A 38 8.31 21.21 -11.82
CA MET A 38 8.65 20.34 -12.95
C MET A 38 7.58 20.34 -14.05
N LEU A 39 6.30 20.32 -13.66
CA LEU A 39 5.19 20.15 -14.61
C LEU A 39 4.66 21.46 -15.19
N THR A 40 4.90 22.61 -14.53
CA THR A 40 4.34 23.91 -14.95
C THR A 40 5.37 24.92 -15.45
N THR A 41 6.68 24.73 -15.16
CA THR A 41 7.71 25.69 -15.55
C THR A 41 8.08 25.52 -17.02
N PRO A 42 7.96 26.55 -17.86
CA PRO A 42 8.43 26.50 -19.24
C PRO A 42 9.93 26.16 -19.30
N GLY A 43 10.29 25.21 -20.17
CA GLY A 43 11.68 24.78 -20.32
C GLY A 43 12.17 23.78 -19.29
N SER A 44 11.30 23.22 -18.45
CA SER A 44 11.64 22.10 -17.55
C SER A 44 12.11 20.85 -18.30
N GLY A 45 11.83 20.76 -19.61
CA GLY A 45 12.11 19.58 -20.43
C GLY A 45 11.09 18.45 -20.26
N ILE A 46 10.01 18.72 -19.56
CA ILE A 46 8.93 17.74 -19.32
C ILE A 46 7.67 18.21 -20.03
N ASP A 47 7.15 17.35 -20.91
CA ASP A 47 5.86 17.58 -21.55
C ASP A 47 4.73 17.38 -20.52
N THR A 48 3.62 18.11 -20.69
CA THR A 48 2.46 18.00 -19.83
C THR A 48 1.94 16.55 -19.85
N PRO A 49 1.91 15.84 -18.72
CA PRO A 49 1.45 14.46 -18.68
C PRO A 49 -0.07 14.39 -18.87
N ALA A 50 -0.54 13.31 -19.48
CA ALA A 50 -1.97 13.04 -19.60
C ALA A 50 -2.62 12.66 -18.26
N ALA A 51 -1.84 12.05 -17.36
CA ALA A 51 -2.33 11.61 -16.05
C ALA A 51 -1.20 11.53 -15.02
N ILE A 52 -1.59 11.65 -13.74
CA ILE A 52 -0.77 11.31 -12.57
C ILE A 52 -1.34 10.04 -11.96
N LEU A 53 -0.50 8.98 -11.86
CA LEU A 53 -0.88 7.71 -11.26
C LEU A 53 -0.11 7.49 -9.97
N LEU A 54 -0.82 7.09 -8.90
CA LEU A 54 -0.21 6.83 -7.59
C LEU A 54 -1.00 5.81 -6.78
N GLU A 55 -0.31 5.18 -5.82
CA GLU A 55 -0.90 4.46 -4.67
C GLU A 55 -0.99 5.43 -3.48
N THR A 56 -2.07 5.40 -2.70
CA THR A 56 -2.17 6.21 -1.46
C THR A 56 -1.32 5.64 -0.32
N VAL A 57 -1.06 4.34 -0.37
CA VAL A 57 -0.06 3.63 0.44
C VAL A 57 0.73 2.75 -0.51
N GLN A 58 2.03 2.98 -0.60
CA GLN A 58 2.90 2.23 -1.51
C GLN A 58 3.06 0.78 -1.06
N GLY A 59 2.48 -0.17 -1.79
CA GLY A 59 2.52 -1.58 -1.42
C GLY A 59 3.91 -2.18 -1.42
N GLU A 60 4.50 -2.30 -2.59
CA GLU A 60 5.85 -2.82 -2.76
C GLU A 60 6.93 -1.77 -2.43
N GLY A 61 6.55 -0.50 -2.38
CA GLY A 61 7.44 0.60 -2.05
C GLY A 61 7.82 0.70 -0.57
N GLY A 62 7.22 -0.11 0.33
CA GLY A 62 7.55 -0.14 1.75
C GLY A 62 6.48 0.45 2.65
N LEU A 63 5.23 0.36 2.25
CA LEU A 63 4.06 0.83 2.99
C LEU A 63 4.11 2.32 3.36
N ASN A 64 4.81 3.13 2.55
CA ASN A 64 4.82 4.57 2.71
C ASN A 64 3.40 5.11 2.49
N THR A 65 2.89 5.82 3.47
CA THR A 65 1.51 6.33 3.47
C THR A 65 1.52 7.81 3.14
N ALA A 66 0.75 8.21 2.13
CA ALA A 66 0.59 9.60 1.76
C ALA A 66 -0.16 10.39 2.84
N SER A 67 0.26 11.63 3.07
CA SER A 67 -0.47 12.63 3.86
C SER A 67 -1.63 13.24 3.08
N ALA A 68 -2.55 13.88 3.77
CA ALA A 68 -3.65 14.60 3.14
C ALA A 68 -3.11 15.77 2.27
N GLU A 69 -2.14 16.50 2.80
CA GLU A 69 -1.50 17.61 2.12
C GLU A 69 -0.85 17.22 0.80
N PHE A 70 -0.19 16.04 0.77
CA PHE A 70 0.43 15.52 -0.44
C PHE A 70 -0.64 15.14 -1.48
N ILE A 71 -1.68 14.40 -1.10
CA ILE A 71 -2.77 14.00 -2.01
C ILE A 71 -3.52 15.21 -2.55
N GLU A 72 -3.93 16.13 -1.68
CA GLU A 72 -4.64 17.35 -2.08
C GLU A 72 -3.77 18.21 -3.01
N GLY A 73 -2.47 18.33 -2.70
CA GLY A 73 -1.51 19.04 -3.51
C GLY A 73 -1.34 18.44 -4.91
N LEU A 74 -1.25 17.11 -5.03
CA LEU A 74 -1.19 16.42 -6.34
C LEU A 74 -2.47 16.63 -7.15
N PHE A 75 -3.64 16.54 -6.51
CA PHE A 75 -4.92 16.81 -7.18
C PHE A 75 -5.00 18.26 -7.67
N ALA A 76 -4.49 19.22 -6.88
CA ALA A 76 -4.44 20.63 -7.29
C ALA A 76 -3.52 20.83 -8.51
N VAL A 77 -2.32 20.23 -8.50
CA VAL A 77 -1.38 20.28 -9.64
C VAL A 77 -1.98 19.63 -10.87
N ALA A 78 -2.61 18.46 -10.73
CA ALA A 78 -3.26 17.77 -11.85
C ALA A 78 -4.34 18.65 -12.51
N ARG A 79 -5.19 19.29 -11.73
CA ARG A 79 -6.20 20.24 -12.24
C ARG A 79 -5.58 21.44 -12.94
N GLU A 80 -4.50 21.99 -12.38
CA GLU A 80 -3.78 23.15 -12.95
C GLU A 80 -3.25 22.87 -14.36
N ILE A 81 -2.76 21.64 -14.60
CA ILE A 81 -2.18 21.26 -15.91
C ILE A 81 -3.16 20.48 -16.80
N GLY A 82 -4.39 20.23 -16.35
CA GLY A 82 -5.39 19.46 -17.11
C GLY A 82 -5.11 17.96 -17.20
N ALA A 83 -4.31 17.40 -16.28
CA ALA A 83 -4.03 15.98 -16.21
C ALA A 83 -5.08 15.22 -15.38
N LEU A 84 -5.33 13.97 -15.73
CA LEU A 84 -6.19 13.08 -14.95
C LEU A 84 -5.46 12.56 -13.70
N VAL A 85 -6.22 12.23 -12.65
CA VAL A 85 -5.68 11.50 -11.49
C VAL A 85 -6.18 10.08 -11.50
N ILE A 86 -5.23 9.14 -11.46
CA ILE A 86 -5.47 7.70 -11.41
C ILE A 86 -4.98 7.18 -10.06
N ILE A 87 -5.86 6.60 -9.25
CA ILE A 87 -5.46 5.94 -8.01
C ILE A 87 -5.37 4.42 -8.23
N ASP A 88 -4.20 3.88 -7.90
CA ASP A 88 -3.96 2.45 -7.90
C ASP A 88 -4.42 1.86 -6.56
N GLU A 89 -5.59 1.22 -6.61
CA GLU A 89 -6.21 0.53 -5.46
C GLU A 89 -6.00 -0.99 -5.52
N ILE A 90 -5.05 -1.47 -6.33
CA ILE A 90 -4.81 -2.91 -6.52
C ILE A 90 -4.46 -3.60 -5.19
N GLN A 91 -3.68 -2.95 -4.32
CA GLN A 91 -3.37 -3.49 -2.98
C GLN A 91 -4.10 -2.77 -1.86
N THR A 92 -4.43 -1.50 -2.01
CA THR A 92 -5.00 -0.63 -0.97
C THR A 92 -6.51 -0.68 -0.89
N GLY A 93 -7.17 -1.02 -1.99
CA GLY A 93 -8.62 -1.03 -2.11
C GLY A 93 -9.30 -2.21 -1.41
N CYS A 94 -10.62 -2.25 -1.56
CA CYS A 94 -11.47 -3.29 -0.98
C CYS A 94 -11.30 -3.41 0.54
N GLY A 95 -11.17 -2.27 1.26
CA GLY A 95 -11.15 -2.23 2.72
C GLY A 95 -9.79 -2.42 3.39
N ARG A 96 -8.72 -2.64 2.64
CA ARG A 96 -7.39 -2.85 3.23
C ARG A 96 -6.94 -1.71 4.15
N THR A 97 -7.28 -0.48 3.81
CA THR A 97 -6.92 0.70 4.62
C THR A 97 -8.02 1.11 5.61
N GLY A 98 -9.14 0.39 5.66
CA GLY A 98 -10.33 0.65 6.48
C GLY A 98 -11.57 0.90 5.64
N PRO A 99 -11.74 2.05 4.98
CA PRO A 99 -12.82 2.28 4.03
C PRO A 99 -12.64 1.44 2.76
N PHE A 100 -13.69 1.33 1.92
CA PHE A 100 -13.64 0.52 0.71
C PHE A 100 -12.53 0.98 -0.23
N PHE A 101 -12.44 2.29 -0.49
CA PHE A 101 -11.35 2.89 -1.23
C PHE A 101 -10.40 3.66 -0.32
N SER A 102 -9.11 3.51 -0.54
CA SER A 102 -8.10 4.20 0.28
C SER A 102 -8.12 5.71 0.13
N PHE A 103 -8.59 6.24 -1.01
CA PHE A 103 -8.69 7.68 -1.25
C PHE A 103 -9.83 8.35 -0.47
N GLU A 104 -10.78 7.59 0.09
CA GLU A 104 -11.86 8.14 0.93
C GLU A 104 -11.30 8.84 2.19
N HIS A 105 -10.13 8.44 2.67
CA HIS A 105 -9.45 9.11 3.77
C HIS A 105 -9.15 10.60 3.52
N PHE A 106 -9.12 11.02 2.27
CA PHE A 106 -8.72 12.36 1.86
C PHE A 106 -9.88 13.20 1.32
N GLY A 107 -11.08 12.64 1.21
CA GLY A 107 -12.24 13.34 0.67
C GLY A 107 -12.10 13.75 -0.81
N VAL A 108 -11.22 13.11 -1.57
CA VAL A 108 -11.00 13.35 -3.00
C VAL A 108 -11.69 12.30 -3.86
N VAL A 109 -11.98 12.65 -5.11
CA VAL A 109 -12.53 11.71 -6.10
C VAL A 109 -11.62 11.68 -7.31
N PRO A 110 -10.87 10.58 -7.53
CA PRO A 110 -10.00 10.40 -8.69
C PRO A 110 -10.81 10.25 -9.98
N ASP A 111 -10.15 10.43 -11.12
CA ASP A 111 -10.78 10.29 -12.43
C ASP A 111 -10.86 8.81 -12.86
N LEU A 112 -9.83 8.04 -12.49
CA LEU A 112 -9.80 6.59 -12.70
C LEU A 112 -9.33 5.87 -11.43
N VAL A 113 -9.85 4.64 -11.21
CA VAL A 113 -9.45 3.77 -10.12
C VAL A 113 -9.12 2.39 -10.67
N CYS A 114 -7.90 1.90 -10.41
CA CYS A 114 -7.49 0.55 -10.77
C CYS A 114 -7.76 -0.40 -9.59
N LEU A 115 -8.49 -1.48 -9.82
CA LEU A 115 -8.77 -2.53 -8.84
C LEU A 115 -8.32 -3.89 -9.36
N SER A 116 -7.80 -4.72 -8.46
CA SER A 116 -7.47 -6.12 -8.72
C SER A 116 -7.38 -6.88 -7.38
N LYS A 117 -6.75 -8.04 -7.36
CA LYS A 117 -6.50 -8.84 -6.14
C LYS A 117 -7.78 -9.08 -5.33
N SER A 118 -7.97 -8.35 -4.21
CA SER A 118 -9.09 -8.53 -3.29
C SER A 118 -10.48 -8.34 -3.94
N ILE A 119 -10.58 -7.61 -5.04
CA ILE A 119 -11.89 -7.38 -5.70
C ILE A 119 -12.56 -8.68 -6.16
N SER A 120 -11.80 -9.72 -6.48
CA SER A 120 -12.38 -11.02 -6.85
C SER A 120 -12.99 -11.79 -5.68
N GLY A 121 -12.72 -11.39 -4.44
CA GLY A 121 -13.21 -12.02 -3.21
C GLY A 121 -12.54 -13.36 -2.87
N PHE A 122 -12.21 -14.18 -3.87
CA PHE A 122 -11.68 -15.55 -3.69
C PHE A 122 -10.26 -15.75 -4.25
N GLY A 123 -9.65 -14.73 -4.86
CA GLY A 123 -8.31 -14.85 -5.45
C GLY A 123 -8.30 -15.34 -6.90
N LEU A 124 -9.44 -15.36 -7.58
CA LEU A 124 -9.51 -15.60 -9.01
C LEU A 124 -8.96 -14.38 -9.79
N PRO A 125 -8.31 -14.58 -10.94
CA PRO A 125 -7.78 -13.48 -11.74
C PRO A 125 -8.89 -12.53 -12.19
N MET A 126 -8.81 -11.27 -11.72
CA MET A 126 -9.75 -10.20 -12.05
C MET A 126 -9.06 -8.85 -11.95
N ALA A 127 -9.40 -7.94 -12.85
CA ALA A 127 -9.06 -6.53 -12.75
C ALA A 127 -10.25 -5.69 -13.21
N LEU A 128 -10.43 -4.54 -12.58
CA LEU A 128 -11.41 -3.53 -12.95
C LEU A 128 -10.73 -2.17 -13.10
N LEU A 129 -11.22 -1.37 -14.02
CA LEU A 129 -10.93 0.04 -14.12
C LEU A 129 -12.25 0.79 -13.97
N LEU A 130 -12.39 1.55 -12.89
CA LEU A 130 -13.50 2.49 -12.73
C LEU A 130 -13.11 3.78 -13.42
N ILE A 131 -14.00 4.32 -14.23
CA ILE A 131 -13.75 5.50 -15.06
C ILE A 131 -14.90 6.48 -14.86
N LYS A 132 -14.61 7.76 -14.62
CA LYS A 132 -15.66 8.78 -14.64
C LYS A 132 -16.34 8.82 -16.01
N PRO A 133 -17.67 9.02 -16.09
CA PRO A 133 -18.42 8.94 -17.35
C PRO A 133 -17.89 9.86 -18.45
N GLU A 134 -17.37 11.03 -18.10
CA GLU A 134 -16.82 12.00 -19.06
C GLU A 134 -15.56 11.49 -19.78
N TYR A 135 -14.86 10.51 -19.21
CA TYR A 135 -13.65 9.90 -19.79
C TYR A 135 -13.89 8.54 -20.43
N ASP A 136 -15.09 7.96 -20.28
CA ASP A 136 -15.48 6.73 -20.97
C ASP A 136 -15.96 7.06 -22.40
N GLN A 137 -15.01 7.29 -23.29
CA GLN A 137 -15.27 7.81 -24.64
C GLN A 137 -15.12 6.74 -25.75
N TRP A 138 -14.89 5.48 -25.38
CA TRP A 138 -14.77 4.40 -26.36
C TRP A 138 -16.06 4.15 -27.12
N LYS A 139 -15.92 3.96 -28.42
CA LYS A 139 -17.03 3.48 -29.25
C LYS A 139 -17.16 1.97 -29.13
N PRO A 140 -18.33 1.41 -29.44
CA PRO A 140 -18.52 -0.03 -29.49
C PRO A 140 -17.45 -0.72 -30.33
N GLY A 141 -16.73 -1.69 -29.75
CA GLY A 141 -15.66 -2.44 -30.42
C GLY A 141 -14.24 -1.88 -30.29
N GLU A 142 -14.05 -0.63 -29.85
CA GLU A 142 -12.70 -0.03 -29.69
C GLU A 142 -11.94 -0.62 -28.50
N HIS A 143 -12.63 -1.03 -27.44
CA HIS A 143 -12.06 -1.70 -26.28
C HIS A 143 -12.58 -3.14 -26.18
N ASN A 144 -11.94 -4.04 -26.89
CA ASN A 144 -12.39 -5.42 -27.10
C ASN A 144 -11.26 -6.43 -26.82
N GLY A 145 -11.60 -7.64 -26.42
CA GLY A 145 -10.65 -8.73 -26.23
C GLY A 145 -11.36 -10.04 -25.86
N THR A 146 -11.16 -11.07 -26.67
CA THR A 146 -11.83 -12.38 -26.56
C THR A 146 -11.67 -13.03 -25.18
N PHE A 147 -10.51 -12.82 -24.51
CA PHE A 147 -10.20 -13.41 -23.20
C PHE A 147 -10.36 -12.43 -22.04
N ARG A 148 -11.04 -11.30 -22.25
CA ARG A 148 -11.34 -10.36 -21.20
C ARG A 148 -12.52 -10.83 -20.37
N GLY A 149 -12.34 -10.73 -19.06
CA GLY A 149 -13.32 -11.13 -18.08
C GLY A 149 -13.22 -12.61 -17.73
N ASN A 150 -13.55 -12.88 -16.47
CA ASN A 150 -13.63 -14.21 -15.90
C ASN A 150 -14.96 -14.31 -15.15
N ASN A 151 -15.93 -15.02 -15.72
CA ASN A 151 -17.28 -15.11 -15.15
C ASN A 151 -17.28 -15.66 -13.72
N PHE A 152 -16.39 -16.59 -13.38
CA PHE A 152 -16.30 -17.11 -12.01
C PHE A 152 -15.80 -16.02 -11.06
N ALA A 153 -14.80 -15.20 -11.49
CA ALA A 153 -14.32 -14.08 -10.71
C ALA A 153 -15.40 -13.00 -10.52
N PHE A 154 -16.25 -12.77 -11.51
CA PHE A 154 -17.37 -11.83 -11.39
C PHE A 154 -18.42 -12.32 -10.39
N VAL A 155 -18.73 -13.61 -10.37
CA VAL A 155 -19.64 -14.20 -9.36
C VAL A 155 -19.07 -14.08 -7.95
N THR A 156 -17.80 -14.44 -7.77
CA THR A 156 -17.16 -14.35 -6.45
C THR A 156 -16.97 -12.90 -6.01
N ALA A 157 -16.68 -11.98 -6.93
CA ALA A 157 -16.60 -10.54 -6.63
C ALA A 157 -17.96 -9.98 -6.18
N ALA A 158 -19.04 -10.33 -6.88
CA ALA A 158 -20.39 -9.91 -6.48
C ALA A 158 -20.71 -10.38 -5.06
N ALA A 159 -20.47 -11.67 -4.75
CA ALA A 159 -20.68 -12.22 -3.42
C ALA A 159 -19.76 -11.56 -2.35
N ALA A 160 -18.56 -11.13 -2.72
CA ALA A 160 -17.66 -10.42 -1.80
C ALA A 160 -18.16 -9.01 -1.49
N LEU A 161 -18.85 -8.37 -2.42
CA LEU A 161 -19.44 -7.04 -2.19
C LEU A 161 -20.60 -7.08 -1.19
N ASP A 162 -21.31 -8.21 -1.06
CA ASP A 162 -22.39 -8.37 -0.08
C ASP A 162 -21.91 -8.17 1.37
N PHE A 163 -20.64 -8.48 1.66
CA PHE A 163 -20.04 -8.20 2.98
C PHE A 163 -20.09 -6.72 3.36
N TRP A 164 -20.06 -5.82 2.37
CA TRP A 164 -20.08 -4.36 2.63
C TRP A 164 -21.46 -3.84 3.01
N GLU A 165 -22.51 -4.63 2.83
CA GLU A 165 -23.86 -4.36 3.32
C GLU A 165 -24.09 -4.93 4.73
N ASP A 166 -23.18 -5.79 5.22
CA ASP A 166 -23.27 -6.41 6.56
C ASP A 166 -22.57 -5.55 7.61
N SER A 167 -23.36 -4.98 8.53
CA SER A 167 -22.83 -4.19 9.64
C SER A 167 -21.90 -4.98 10.56
N SER A 168 -22.11 -6.28 10.73
CA SER A 168 -21.26 -7.11 11.59
C SER A 168 -19.86 -7.26 11.00
N PHE A 169 -19.73 -7.40 9.68
CA PHE A 169 -18.44 -7.37 8.99
C PHE A 169 -17.76 -6.01 9.13
N LEU A 170 -18.49 -4.92 8.94
CA LEU A 170 -17.92 -3.58 9.06
C LEU A 170 -17.42 -3.28 10.48
N ASP A 171 -18.14 -3.76 11.51
CA ASP A 171 -17.73 -3.59 12.89
C ASP A 171 -16.51 -4.45 13.23
N LEU A 172 -16.45 -5.69 12.75
CA LEU A 172 -15.28 -6.57 12.86
C LEU A 172 -14.06 -5.94 12.18
N LEU A 173 -14.21 -5.42 10.96
CA LEU A 173 -13.14 -4.76 10.23
C LEU A 173 -12.59 -3.56 11.01
N ARG A 174 -13.45 -2.70 11.55
CA ARG A 174 -13.05 -1.55 12.37
C ARG A 174 -12.31 -1.98 13.65
N ALA A 175 -12.83 -3.01 14.32
CA ALA A 175 -12.18 -3.58 15.51
C ALA A 175 -10.78 -4.12 15.17
N ASN A 176 -10.64 -4.90 14.09
CA ASN A 176 -9.37 -5.45 13.65
C ASN A 176 -8.36 -4.37 13.22
N VAL A 177 -8.80 -3.32 12.54
CA VAL A 177 -7.96 -2.14 12.20
C VAL A 177 -7.42 -1.48 13.47
N THR A 178 -8.28 -1.30 14.47
CA THR A 178 -7.89 -0.70 15.76
C THR A 178 -6.91 -1.61 16.52
N GLN A 179 -7.21 -2.91 16.55
CA GLN A 179 -6.37 -3.90 17.22
C GLN A 179 -5.00 -4.02 16.56
N MET A 180 -4.95 -4.12 15.23
CA MET A 180 -3.71 -4.17 14.45
C MET A 180 -2.81 -3.00 14.79
N ARG A 181 -3.37 -1.78 14.73
CA ARG A 181 -2.62 -0.55 15.07
C ARG A 181 -2.05 -0.62 16.47
N LYS A 182 -2.90 -0.93 17.47
CA LYS A 182 -2.50 -1.00 18.88
C LYS A 182 -1.36 -2.00 19.08
N ARG A 183 -1.48 -3.21 18.51
CA ARG A 183 -0.47 -4.25 18.67
C ARG A 183 0.85 -3.90 17.98
N LEU A 184 0.80 -3.33 16.79
CA LEU A 184 2.02 -2.87 16.10
C LEU A 184 2.71 -1.74 16.86
N ASP A 185 1.96 -0.80 17.45
CA ASP A 185 2.53 0.26 18.30
C ASP A 185 3.22 -0.36 19.53
N GLN A 186 2.61 -1.36 20.20
CA GLN A 186 3.22 -2.08 21.32
C GLN A 186 4.51 -2.83 20.91
N ILE A 187 4.51 -3.46 19.74
CA ILE A 187 5.71 -4.12 19.20
C ILE A 187 6.81 -3.08 18.93
N CYS A 188 6.49 -1.93 18.35
CA CYS A 188 7.47 -0.84 18.16
C CYS A 188 8.06 -0.37 19.49
N ASP A 189 7.24 -0.18 20.52
CA ASP A 189 7.69 0.23 21.85
C ASP A 189 8.62 -0.82 22.47
N ARG A 190 8.26 -2.11 22.37
CA ARG A 190 9.07 -3.21 22.90
C ARG A 190 10.45 -3.30 22.21
N PHE A 191 10.50 -3.09 20.91
CA PHE A 191 11.74 -3.18 20.12
C PHE A 191 12.30 -1.81 19.73
N ALA A 192 12.05 -0.77 20.54
CA ALA A 192 12.52 0.59 20.27
C ALA A 192 14.06 0.66 20.15
N PHE A 193 14.80 -0.21 20.84
CA PHE A 193 16.26 -0.32 20.72
C PHE A 193 16.76 -0.71 19.32
N ALA A 194 15.91 -1.34 18.50
CA ALA A 194 16.19 -1.73 17.12
C ALA A 194 15.59 -0.74 16.10
N ASN A 195 15.10 0.43 16.54
CA ASN A 195 14.49 1.45 15.70
C ASN A 195 13.35 0.91 14.80
N VAL A 196 12.52 0.03 15.34
CA VAL A 196 11.37 -0.52 14.62
C VAL A 196 10.30 0.54 14.47
N VAL A 197 9.80 0.72 13.25
CA VAL A 197 8.81 1.75 12.91
C VAL A 197 7.59 1.12 12.26
N ARG A 198 6.39 1.46 12.75
CA ARG A 198 5.14 1.05 12.12
C ARG A 198 4.93 1.79 10.81
N LYS A 199 4.55 1.04 9.76
CA LYS A 199 4.26 1.53 8.40
C LYS A 199 2.85 1.13 7.98
N GLY A 200 2.31 1.82 6.98
CA GLY A 200 1.03 1.48 6.37
C GLY A 200 -0.20 2.02 7.12
N ARG A 201 -1.38 1.53 6.73
CA ARG A 201 -2.68 1.97 7.24
C ARG A 201 -3.69 0.81 7.27
N GLY A 202 -4.50 0.74 8.32
CA GLY A 202 -5.54 -0.30 8.46
C GLY A 202 -4.96 -1.70 8.61
N LEU A 203 -5.49 -2.65 7.83
CA LEU A 203 -4.96 -4.01 7.69
C LEU A 203 -3.95 -4.14 6.53
N PHE A 204 -3.50 -3.03 6.00
CA PHE A 204 -2.39 -2.90 5.07
C PHE A 204 -1.22 -2.23 5.81
N ALA A 205 -0.62 -2.97 6.71
CA ALA A 205 0.34 -2.43 7.67
C ALA A 205 1.58 -3.33 7.80
N GLY A 206 2.60 -2.82 8.45
CA GLY A 206 3.85 -3.53 8.65
C GLY A 206 4.79 -2.85 9.61
N LEU A 207 6.00 -3.43 9.74
CA LEU A 207 7.07 -2.97 10.58
C LEU A 207 8.34 -2.77 9.76
N GLU A 208 8.88 -1.58 9.73
CA GLU A 208 10.20 -1.31 9.18
C GLU A 208 11.26 -1.65 10.22
N ILE A 209 12.19 -2.54 9.85
CA ILE A 209 13.24 -3.06 10.73
C ILE A 209 14.59 -2.35 10.49
N GLY A 210 14.66 -1.49 9.47
CA GLY A 210 15.89 -0.78 9.07
C GLY A 210 16.86 -1.62 8.24
N GLU A 211 17.06 -2.90 8.55
CA GLU A 211 17.97 -3.79 7.83
C GLU A 211 17.24 -4.95 7.13
N ARG A 212 17.56 -5.15 5.85
CA ARG A 212 16.98 -6.23 5.02
C ARG A 212 17.27 -7.62 5.58
N THR A 213 18.47 -7.86 6.05
CA THR A 213 18.90 -9.15 6.62
C THR A 213 18.02 -9.52 7.80
N LEU A 214 17.88 -8.61 8.76
CA LEU A 214 17.05 -8.82 9.95
C LEU A 214 15.57 -9.02 9.59
N ALA A 215 15.02 -8.22 8.69
CA ALA A 215 13.64 -8.39 8.23
C ALA A 215 13.42 -9.77 7.58
N THR A 216 14.41 -10.22 6.80
CA THR A 216 14.36 -11.56 6.17
C THR A 216 14.46 -12.68 7.21
N GLU A 217 15.33 -12.56 8.20
CA GLU A 217 15.49 -13.53 9.28
C GLU A 217 14.23 -13.63 10.14
N ILE A 218 13.63 -12.49 10.50
CA ILE A 218 12.37 -12.45 11.25
C ILE A 218 11.25 -13.10 10.43
N ARG A 219 11.15 -12.83 9.13
CA ARG A 219 10.18 -13.47 8.24
C ARG A 219 10.35 -14.99 8.21
N ILE A 220 11.59 -15.48 8.12
CA ILE A 220 11.90 -16.91 8.12
C ILE A 220 11.53 -17.54 9.46
N GLU A 221 11.84 -16.88 10.56
CA GLU A 221 11.52 -17.37 11.91
C GLU A 221 10.00 -17.38 12.15
N ALA A 222 9.29 -16.33 11.73
CA ALA A 222 7.82 -16.30 11.76
C ALA A 222 7.21 -17.47 10.97
N PHE A 223 7.78 -17.79 9.79
CA PHE A 223 7.34 -18.93 9.00
C PHE A 223 7.57 -20.28 9.71
N ARG A 224 8.70 -20.45 10.41
CA ARG A 224 8.96 -21.65 11.23
C ARG A 224 7.95 -21.82 12.37
N GLN A 225 7.44 -20.70 12.88
CA GLN A 225 6.41 -20.67 13.92
C GLN A 225 4.98 -20.78 13.35
N GLY A 226 4.83 -20.94 12.04
CA GLY A 226 3.53 -21.14 11.37
C GLY A 226 2.87 -19.86 10.84
N LEU A 227 3.56 -18.71 10.85
CA LEU A 227 3.05 -17.47 10.29
C LEU A 227 3.71 -17.14 8.94
N MET A 228 2.88 -16.97 7.92
CA MET A 228 3.33 -16.50 6.61
C MET A 228 3.17 -14.97 6.53
N CYS A 229 4.27 -14.26 6.32
CA CYS A 229 4.29 -12.83 6.01
C CYS A 229 5.33 -12.54 4.92
N GLU A 230 5.31 -11.34 4.39
CA GLU A 230 6.20 -10.90 3.31
C GLU A 230 7.10 -9.76 3.75
N THR A 231 8.14 -9.49 2.95
CA THR A 231 8.93 -8.28 3.05
C THR A 231 8.68 -7.39 1.84
N CYS A 232 8.75 -6.07 2.03
CA CYS A 232 8.65 -5.07 0.98
C CYS A 232 9.60 -3.89 1.23
N GLY A 233 9.48 -2.86 0.39
CA GLY A 233 10.38 -1.70 0.43
C GLY A 233 11.56 -1.84 -0.53
N SER A 234 12.18 -0.72 -0.88
CA SER A 234 13.31 -0.68 -1.82
C SER A 234 14.49 -1.50 -1.34
N ALA A 235 14.72 -1.54 -0.03
CA ALA A 235 15.74 -2.34 0.63
C ALA A 235 15.22 -3.71 1.12
N GLY A 236 13.91 -4.00 1.02
CA GLY A 236 13.30 -5.22 1.56
C GLY A 236 13.32 -5.28 3.09
N SER A 237 13.34 -4.12 3.76
CA SER A 237 13.47 -3.97 5.21
C SER A 237 12.15 -3.87 5.97
N VAL A 238 11.01 -3.92 5.28
CA VAL A 238 9.68 -3.79 5.87
C VAL A 238 8.99 -5.14 5.89
N LEU A 239 8.64 -5.66 7.06
CA LEU A 239 7.72 -6.78 7.21
C LEU A 239 6.31 -6.32 6.90
N LYS A 240 5.63 -6.95 5.95
CA LYS A 240 4.30 -6.58 5.46
C LYS A 240 3.26 -7.60 5.89
N PHE A 241 2.16 -7.13 6.47
CA PHE A 241 1.05 -7.94 6.95
C PHE A 241 -0.22 -7.65 6.15
N LEU A 242 -0.86 -8.71 5.67
CA LEU A 242 -2.08 -8.67 4.84
C LEU A 242 -3.08 -9.74 5.34
N PRO A 243 -3.56 -9.67 6.59
CA PRO A 243 -4.51 -10.63 7.09
C PRO A 243 -5.81 -10.57 6.28
N PRO A 244 -6.62 -11.66 6.22
CA PRO A 244 -7.98 -11.57 5.67
C PRO A 244 -8.79 -10.47 6.34
N LEU A 245 -9.64 -9.74 5.59
CA LEU A 245 -10.42 -8.64 6.18
C LEU A 245 -11.43 -9.11 7.22
N ASN A 246 -11.92 -10.34 7.09
CA ASN A 246 -12.84 -11.02 8.00
C ASN A 246 -12.14 -11.93 9.00
N ILE A 247 -10.83 -11.73 9.26
CA ILE A 247 -10.09 -12.52 10.24
C ILE A 247 -10.74 -12.39 11.64
N ASP A 248 -10.81 -13.49 12.37
CA ASP A 248 -11.18 -13.45 13.80
C ASP A 248 -10.13 -12.65 14.59
N THR A 249 -10.57 -11.79 15.50
CA THR A 249 -9.69 -10.89 16.26
C THR A 249 -8.68 -11.64 17.12
N ASN A 250 -9.04 -12.81 17.68
CA ASN A 250 -8.09 -13.62 18.47
C ASN A 250 -7.03 -14.26 17.57
N LEU A 251 -7.42 -14.64 16.34
CA LEU A 251 -6.47 -15.17 15.36
C LEU A 251 -5.53 -14.07 14.85
N LEU A 252 -6.01 -12.84 14.69
CA LEU A 252 -5.17 -11.68 14.39
C LEU A 252 -4.15 -11.44 15.51
N ASP A 253 -4.59 -11.45 16.76
CA ASP A 253 -3.71 -11.29 17.92
C ASP A 253 -2.67 -12.40 17.99
N HIS A 254 -3.09 -13.65 17.81
CA HIS A 254 -2.16 -14.78 17.77
C HIS A 254 -1.10 -14.62 16.66
N GLY A 255 -1.49 -14.18 15.47
CA GLY A 255 -0.53 -13.89 14.40
C GLY A 255 0.48 -12.80 14.79
N LEU A 256 0.04 -11.76 15.47
CA LEU A 256 0.92 -10.69 15.96
C LEU A 256 1.81 -11.15 17.13
N ASP A 257 1.35 -12.07 17.97
CA ASP A 257 2.20 -12.73 18.99
C ASP A 257 3.35 -13.52 18.35
N LEU A 258 3.08 -14.24 17.24
CA LEU A 258 4.12 -14.95 16.50
C LEU A 258 5.13 -14.00 15.87
N VAL A 259 4.68 -12.84 15.35
CA VAL A 259 5.60 -11.79 14.89
C VAL A 259 6.51 -11.31 16.01
N GLU A 260 5.92 -11.01 17.16
CA GLU A 260 6.66 -10.52 18.34
C GLU A 260 7.67 -11.55 18.86
N GLN A 261 7.31 -12.83 18.87
CA GLN A 261 8.20 -13.93 19.25
C GLN A 261 9.34 -14.11 18.24
N ALA A 262 9.05 -14.06 16.93
CA ALA A 262 10.07 -14.13 15.88
C ALA A 262 11.06 -12.95 15.97
N MET A 263 10.55 -11.74 16.24
CA MET A 263 11.39 -10.58 16.45
C MET A 263 12.27 -10.72 17.70
N ALA A 264 11.73 -11.23 18.80
CA ALA A 264 12.50 -11.46 20.02
C ALA A 264 13.62 -12.51 19.83
N SER A 265 13.40 -13.49 18.96
CA SER A 265 14.40 -14.53 18.64
C SER A 265 15.54 -14.00 17.77
N VAL A 266 15.30 -13.00 16.96
CA VAL A 266 16.27 -12.45 16.00
C VAL A 266 16.93 -11.16 16.50
N LEU A 267 16.14 -10.28 17.13
CA LEU A 267 16.59 -8.99 17.65
C LEU A 267 17.04 -9.17 19.12
N ALA A 268 18.30 -9.61 19.34
CA ALA A 268 18.83 -9.68 20.68
C ALA A 268 19.04 -8.25 21.26
N GLU A 269 18.57 -8.02 22.49
CA GLU A 269 18.95 -6.79 23.19
C GLU A 269 20.47 -6.68 23.31
N PRO A 270 21.08 -5.50 23.03
CA PRO A 270 22.50 -5.33 23.28
C PRO A 270 22.77 -5.56 24.78
N VAL A 271 23.63 -6.54 25.07
CA VAL A 271 24.07 -6.80 26.44
C VAL A 271 24.63 -5.51 27.00
N ARG A 272 23.95 -4.89 27.97
CA ARG A 272 24.50 -3.77 28.74
C ARG A 272 25.70 -4.30 29.53
N VAL A 273 26.89 -4.19 28.96
CA VAL A 273 28.12 -4.38 29.73
C VAL A 273 28.13 -3.29 30.82
N ALA A 274 27.87 -3.69 32.05
CA ALA A 274 28.02 -2.81 33.19
C ALA A 274 29.51 -2.43 33.22
N VAL A 275 29.83 -1.22 32.79
CA VAL A 275 31.15 -0.65 33.00
C VAL A 275 31.27 -0.45 34.52
N GLY A 276 31.90 -1.42 35.16
CA GLY A 276 32.28 -1.29 36.58
C GLY A 276 33.19 -0.08 36.71
N THR A 277 32.69 0.94 37.34
CA THR A 277 33.55 2.06 37.84
C THR A 277 34.41 1.51 38.98
N ASN A 278 35.67 1.25 38.67
CA ASN A 278 36.71 1.15 39.69
C ASN A 278 37.17 2.55 40.12
#